data_92b035d979ea26f1e99937d50c1175b2
#
_entry.id   92b035d979ea26f1e99937d50c1175b2
#
_cell.length_a   1.000
_cell.length_b   1.000
_cell.length_c   1.000
_cell.angle_alpha   90.00
_cell.angle_beta   90.00
_cell.angle_gamma   90.00
#
_symmetry.space_group_name_H-M   'P 1'
#
loop_
_entity.id
_entity.type
_entity.pdbx_description
1 polymer ?
#
loop_
_entity_poly.entity_id
_entity_poly.type
_entity_poly.pdbx_seq_one_letter_code
_entity_poly.pdbx_strand_id
1 'polypeptide(L)'
;IPFELNYSTKDAFDRFVFARTSEVPQAVKLAYTTHAHEVFTLSTQGDAIDLFVRYVDYKVALSLVELDVDLASHSLQDVSFKLDEREEIRRTYFNNTEYHYLFSQEAQVDEAALARLSVAQENTLSRDERKALIVESIKAGNSAEREAFQPTLNMHRINEIKNNHSTINDRYNAVAAEFGSEVAERFSKTWAQQAQWQNRIAEYKTFRDNLVQQSLDSNAIEKALQEYQSAHFTDNEINE
;
A
#
# COMPACT_ATOMS: atom_id res chain seq x y z
N ILE A 1 -28.89 26.05 -8.77
CA ILE A 1 -27.70 26.56 -8.03
C ILE A 1 -26.61 26.93 -9.03
N PRO A 2 -25.71 27.89 -8.76
CA PRO A 2 -24.56 28.13 -9.63
C PRO A 2 -23.63 26.90 -9.59
N PHE A 3 -22.99 26.60 -10.72
CA PHE A 3 -21.88 25.65 -10.76
C PHE A 3 -20.62 26.37 -10.25
N GLU A 4 -19.93 25.73 -9.32
CA GLU A 4 -18.65 26.22 -8.79
C GLU A 4 -17.65 25.06 -8.82
N LEU A 5 -16.53 25.27 -9.52
CA LEU A 5 -15.42 24.34 -9.54
C LEU A 5 -14.74 24.28 -8.17
N ASN A 6 -14.68 23.08 -7.57
CA ASN A 6 -14.07 22.84 -6.26
C ASN A 6 -13.53 21.40 -6.17
N TYR A 7 -12.90 21.06 -5.04
CA TYR A 7 -12.28 19.73 -4.83
C TYR A 7 -13.26 18.53 -4.85
N SER A 8 -14.57 18.76 -4.71
CA SER A 8 -15.57 17.70 -4.83
C SER A 8 -16.11 17.50 -6.25
N THR A 9 -15.73 18.37 -7.19
CA THR A 9 -16.22 18.35 -8.59
C THR A 9 -15.84 17.04 -9.28
N LYS A 10 -14.60 16.60 -9.10
CA LYS A 10 -14.14 15.31 -9.67
C LYS A 10 -14.95 14.13 -9.15
N ASP A 11 -15.20 14.06 -7.85
CA ASP A 11 -15.99 12.98 -7.24
C ASP A 11 -17.44 12.99 -7.74
N ALA A 12 -18.01 14.18 -7.99
CA ALA A 12 -19.34 14.28 -8.59
C ALA A 12 -19.34 13.76 -10.04
N PHE A 13 -18.33 14.11 -10.82
CA PHE A 13 -18.17 13.63 -12.19
C PHE A 13 -17.93 12.11 -12.24
N ASP A 14 -17.04 11.59 -11.39
CA ASP A 14 -16.79 10.15 -11.31
C ASP A 14 -18.06 9.37 -10.94
N ARG A 15 -18.83 9.84 -9.95
CA ARG A 15 -20.12 9.21 -9.61
C ARG A 15 -21.11 9.23 -10.77
N PHE A 16 -21.17 10.32 -11.53
CA PHE A 16 -22.07 10.43 -12.69
C PHE A 16 -21.67 9.45 -13.80
N VAL A 17 -20.38 9.35 -14.12
CA VAL A 17 -19.82 8.41 -15.10
C VAL A 17 -20.01 6.97 -14.62
N PHE A 18 -19.68 6.69 -13.36
CA PHE A 18 -19.77 5.34 -12.79
C PHE A 18 -21.20 4.78 -12.80
N ALA A 19 -22.20 5.63 -12.57
CA ALA A 19 -23.60 5.23 -12.67
C ALA A 19 -24.05 4.86 -14.10
N ARG A 20 -23.20 5.09 -15.12
CA ARG A 20 -23.47 4.91 -16.56
C ARG A 20 -22.41 4.12 -17.30
N THR A 21 -21.73 3.20 -16.63
CA THR A 21 -20.61 2.42 -17.19
C THR A 21 -20.97 1.54 -18.40
N SER A 22 -22.25 1.23 -18.60
CA SER A 22 -22.75 0.49 -19.77
C SER A 22 -23.04 1.38 -20.97
N GLU A 23 -22.99 2.70 -20.83
CA GLU A 23 -23.28 3.66 -21.88
C GLU A 23 -22.03 4.05 -22.66
N VAL A 24 -22.22 4.39 -23.95
CA VAL A 24 -21.14 4.95 -24.76
C VAL A 24 -20.80 6.38 -24.28
N PRO A 25 -19.56 6.85 -24.41
CA PRO A 25 -19.14 8.18 -23.91
C PRO A 25 -20.04 9.33 -24.38
N GLN A 26 -20.52 9.30 -25.62
CA GLN A 26 -21.41 10.34 -26.15
C GLN A 26 -22.77 10.37 -25.46
N ALA A 27 -23.33 9.21 -25.07
CA ALA A 27 -24.58 9.15 -24.32
C ALA A 27 -24.40 9.70 -22.91
N VAL A 28 -23.28 9.41 -22.27
CA VAL A 28 -22.92 9.95 -20.93
C VAL A 28 -22.82 11.49 -20.97
N LYS A 29 -22.16 12.06 -22.00
CA LYS A 29 -22.08 13.51 -22.20
C LYS A 29 -23.45 14.16 -22.37
N LEU A 30 -24.31 13.55 -23.18
CA LEU A 30 -25.67 14.04 -23.41
C LEU A 30 -26.52 14.01 -22.13
N ALA A 31 -26.44 12.88 -21.39
CA ALA A 31 -27.15 12.74 -20.14
C ALA A 31 -26.68 13.81 -19.09
N TYR A 32 -25.38 14.11 -19.05
CA TYR A 32 -24.90 15.17 -18.17
C TYR A 32 -25.37 16.56 -18.61
N THR A 33 -25.43 16.82 -19.91
CA THR A 33 -25.97 18.08 -20.44
C THR A 33 -27.39 18.32 -19.94
N THR A 34 -28.28 17.30 -20.04
CA THR A 34 -29.62 17.36 -19.50
C THR A 34 -29.62 17.61 -17.98
N HIS A 35 -28.84 16.88 -17.24
CA HIS A 35 -28.69 17.06 -15.80
C HIS A 35 -28.23 18.48 -15.42
N ALA A 36 -27.22 19.01 -16.13
CA ALA A 36 -26.70 20.34 -15.87
C ALA A 36 -27.76 21.45 -16.11
N HIS A 37 -28.60 21.29 -17.12
CA HIS A 37 -29.71 22.22 -17.36
C HIS A 37 -30.79 22.20 -16.25
N GLU A 38 -30.96 21.07 -15.59
CA GLU A 38 -31.93 20.92 -14.49
C GLU A 38 -31.38 21.48 -13.16
N VAL A 39 -30.06 21.35 -12.93
CA VAL A 39 -29.43 21.60 -11.62
C VAL A 39 -28.79 22.97 -11.55
N PHE A 40 -28.12 23.42 -12.62
CA PHE A 40 -27.32 24.65 -12.60
C PHE A 40 -28.06 25.85 -13.24
N THR A 41 -27.68 27.02 -12.76
CA THR A 41 -28.19 28.28 -13.32
C THR A 41 -27.70 28.51 -14.74
N LEU A 42 -28.50 29.22 -15.57
CA LEU A 42 -28.16 29.52 -16.95
C LEU A 42 -26.78 30.19 -17.15
N SER A 43 -26.33 30.94 -16.15
CA SER A 43 -25.03 31.64 -16.22
C SER A 43 -23.82 30.70 -16.04
N THR A 44 -23.98 29.52 -15.45
CA THR A 44 -22.86 28.63 -15.10
C THR A 44 -23.00 27.20 -15.64
N GLN A 45 -24.18 26.84 -16.16
CA GLN A 45 -24.41 25.49 -16.71
C GLN A 45 -23.50 25.18 -17.90
N GLY A 46 -23.16 26.18 -18.73
CA GLY A 46 -22.24 26.02 -19.85
C GLY A 46 -20.83 25.59 -19.42
N ASP A 47 -20.33 26.21 -18.36
CA ASP A 47 -19.00 25.87 -17.80
C ASP A 47 -19.00 24.46 -17.23
N ALA A 48 -20.09 24.05 -16.56
CA ALA A 48 -20.25 22.69 -16.03
C ALA A 48 -20.27 21.65 -17.16
N ILE A 49 -21.01 21.92 -18.24
CA ILE A 49 -21.11 21.02 -19.38
C ILE A 49 -19.77 20.90 -20.11
N ASP A 50 -19.12 22.03 -20.40
CA ASP A 50 -17.83 22.03 -21.08
C ASP A 50 -16.76 21.25 -20.29
N LEU A 51 -16.67 21.52 -19.00
CA LEU A 51 -15.73 20.81 -18.13
C LEU A 51 -16.02 19.31 -18.07
N PHE A 52 -17.30 18.91 -17.95
CA PHE A 52 -17.67 17.49 -17.91
C PHE A 52 -17.41 16.78 -19.24
N VAL A 53 -17.70 17.42 -20.37
CA VAL A 53 -17.42 16.84 -21.71
C VAL A 53 -15.93 16.55 -21.84
N ARG A 54 -15.06 17.51 -21.48
CA ARG A 54 -13.60 17.31 -21.47
C ARG A 54 -13.17 16.24 -20.45
N TYR A 55 -13.86 16.14 -19.31
CA TYR A 55 -13.60 15.11 -18.33
C TYR A 55 -13.89 13.70 -18.88
N VAL A 56 -15.00 13.49 -19.61
CA VAL A 56 -15.29 12.21 -20.27
C VAL A 56 -14.25 11.90 -21.36
N ASP A 57 -13.82 12.88 -22.16
CA ASP A 57 -12.78 12.69 -23.18
C ASP A 57 -11.44 12.32 -22.56
N TYR A 58 -11.08 12.95 -21.45
CA TYR A 58 -9.95 12.58 -20.64
C TYR A 58 -10.01 11.14 -20.16
N LYS A 59 -11.17 10.69 -19.62
CA LYS A 59 -11.35 9.29 -19.15
C LYS A 59 -11.21 8.29 -20.29
N VAL A 60 -11.70 8.63 -21.49
CA VAL A 60 -11.50 7.80 -22.69
C VAL A 60 -10.03 7.74 -23.08
N ALA A 61 -9.34 8.88 -23.14
CA ALA A 61 -7.92 8.91 -23.46
C ALA A 61 -7.09 8.11 -22.45
N LEU A 62 -7.40 8.22 -21.17
CA LEU A 62 -6.74 7.49 -20.10
C LEU A 62 -6.92 5.97 -20.24
N SER A 63 -8.12 5.52 -20.62
CA SER A 63 -8.42 4.09 -20.79
C SER A 63 -7.61 3.43 -21.92
N LEU A 64 -7.16 4.20 -22.89
CA LEU A 64 -6.30 3.69 -23.98
C LEU A 64 -4.86 3.45 -23.53
N VAL A 65 -4.39 4.19 -22.52
CA VAL A 65 -3.04 4.05 -21.96
C VAL A 65 -3.00 2.95 -20.90
N GLU A 66 -4.03 2.80 -20.07
CA GLU A 66 -4.10 1.79 -19.00
C GLU A 66 -4.14 0.35 -19.51
N LEU A 67 -4.57 0.11 -20.75
CA LEU A 67 -4.69 -1.23 -21.34
C LEU A 67 -3.32 -1.90 -21.63
N ASP A 68 -2.21 -1.16 -21.60
CA ASP A 68 -0.86 -1.66 -21.96
C ASP A 68 -0.01 -2.00 -20.72
N VAL A 69 -0.65 -2.22 -19.56
CA VAL A 69 0.04 -2.45 -18.29
C VAL A 69 0.28 -3.94 -18.05
N ASP A 70 1.50 -4.42 -18.31
CA ASP A 70 1.98 -5.66 -17.69
C ASP A 70 2.17 -5.42 -16.18
N LEU A 71 1.24 -5.91 -15.38
CA LEU A 71 1.26 -5.82 -13.91
C LEU A 71 2.41 -6.62 -13.27
N ALA A 72 3.17 -7.38 -14.06
CA ALA A 72 4.27 -8.23 -13.59
C ALA A 72 5.59 -7.46 -13.39
N SER A 73 5.80 -6.33 -14.05
CA SER A 73 7.01 -5.52 -13.91
C SER A 73 6.72 -4.19 -13.21
N HIS A 74 6.83 -4.17 -11.88
CA HIS A 74 6.67 -2.95 -11.08
C HIS A 74 8.03 -2.26 -10.86
N SER A 75 8.77 -1.98 -11.92
CA SER A 75 9.99 -1.17 -11.80
C SER A 75 9.62 0.28 -11.50
N LEU A 76 10.47 0.96 -10.73
CA LEU A 76 10.32 2.40 -10.47
C LEU A 76 10.17 3.19 -11.78
N GLN A 77 10.93 2.80 -12.81
CA GLN A 77 10.91 3.45 -14.11
C GLN A 77 9.56 3.28 -14.81
N ASP A 78 8.96 2.08 -14.79
CA ASP A 78 7.66 1.83 -15.43
C ASP A 78 6.53 2.59 -14.72
N VAL A 79 6.56 2.63 -13.38
CA VAL A 79 5.58 3.39 -12.59
C VAL A 79 5.72 4.89 -12.87
N SER A 80 6.95 5.43 -12.87
CA SER A 80 7.20 6.83 -13.19
C SER A 80 6.69 7.19 -14.58
N PHE A 81 7.03 6.39 -15.58
CA PHE A 81 6.60 6.61 -16.96
C PHE A 81 5.06 6.70 -17.09
N LYS A 82 4.34 5.79 -16.44
CA LYS A 82 2.86 5.79 -16.46
C LYS A 82 2.25 6.98 -15.75
N LEU A 83 2.86 7.42 -14.66
CA LEU A 83 2.42 8.63 -13.95
C LEU A 83 2.65 9.87 -14.82
N ASP A 84 3.78 9.95 -15.52
CA ASP A 84 4.10 11.04 -16.43
C ASP A 84 3.14 11.08 -17.63
N GLU A 85 2.84 9.94 -18.27
CA GLU A 85 1.85 9.85 -19.37
C GLU A 85 0.45 10.31 -18.89
N ARG A 86 0.01 9.86 -17.71
CA ARG A 86 -1.26 10.30 -17.14
C ARG A 86 -1.28 11.79 -16.89
N GLU A 87 -0.19 12.34 -16.41
CA GLU A 87 -0.04 13.77 -16.15
C GLU A 87 -0.08 14.58 -17.44
N GLU A 88 0.56 14.13 -18.51
CA GLU A 88 0.49 14.77 -19.84
C GLU A 88 -0.95 14.79 -20.38
N ILE A 89 -1.68 13.68 -20.24
CA ILE A 89 -3.10 13.63 -20.65
C ILE A 89 -3.91 14.65 -19.85
N ARG A 90 -3.75 14.71 -18.52
CA ARG A 90 -4.43 15.70 -17.67
C ARG A 90 -4.18 17.13 -18.16
N ARG A 91 -2.93 17.47 -18.45
CA ARG A 91 -2.52 18.80 -18.94
C ARG A 91 -3.04 19.13 -20.33
N THR A 92 -3.34 18.14 -21.14
CA THR A 92 -3.94 18.31 -22.47
C THR A 92 -5.41 18.74 -22.36
N TYR A 93 -6.15 18.21 -21.39
CA TYR A 93 -7.60 18.45 -21.27
C TYR A 93 -7.98 19.59 -20.32
N PHE A 94 -7.11 19.96 -19.36
CA PHE A 94 -7.46 20.87 -18.28
C PHE A 94 -6.43 21.99 -18.13
N ASN A 95 -6.93 23.21 -17.90
CA ASN A 95 -6.10 24.35 -17.55
C ASN A 95 -5.58 24.23 -16.09
N ASN A 96 -4.66 25.13 -15.69
CA ASN A 96 -4.03 25.08 -14.37
C ASN A 96 -5.03 25.16 -13.20
N THR A 97 -6.10 25.96 -13.33
CA THR A 97 -7.11 26.11 -12.29
C THR A 97 -7.96 24.83 -12.18
N GLU A 98 -8.40 24.29 -13.31
CA GLU A 98 -9.15 23.05 -13.38
C GLU A 98 -8.32 21.87 -12.87
N TYR A 99 -7.07 21.78 -13.31
CA TYR A 99 -6.13 20.79 -12.83
C TYR A 99 -5.96 20.82 -11.31
N HIS A 100 -5.80 22.02 -10.74
CA HIS A 100 -5.64 22.20 -9.30
C HIS A 100 -6.83 21.59 -8.51
N TYR A 101 -8.06 21.89 -8.91
CA TYR A 101 -9.23 21.37 -8.20
C TYR A 101 -9.53 19.90 -8.48
N LEU A 102 -9.26 19.40 -9.69
CA LEU A 102 -9.60 18.05 -10.08
C LEU A 102 -8.54 17.00 -9.68
N PHE A 103 -7.25 17.36 -9.72
CA PHE A 103 -6.17 16.35 -9.70
C PHE A 103 -5.03 16.63 -8.71
N SER A 104 -4.90 17.84 -8.14
CA SER A 104 -3.73 18.17 -7.30
C SER A 104 -3.59 17.24 -6.08
N GLN A 105 -4.69 16.81 -5.49
CA GLN A 105 -4.65 15.87 -4.35
C GLN A 105 -4.16 14.48 -4.76
N GLU A 106 -4.61 13.97 -5.91
CA GLU A 106 -4.12 12.70 -6.45
C GLU A 106 -2.66 12.79 -6.84
N ALA A 107 -2.25 13.87 -7.51
CA ALA A 107 -0.86 14.09 -7.91
C ALA A 107 0.10 14.08 -6.69
N GLN A 108 -0.30 14.69 -5.57
CA GLN A 108 0.48 14.64 -4.33
C GLN A 108 0.61 13.22 -3.76
N VAL A 109 -0.48 12.43 -3.81
CA VAL A 109 -0.44 11.03 -3.36
C VAL A 109 0.46 10.19 -4.27
N ASP A 110 0.36 10.38 -5.59
CA ASP A 110 1.18 9.70 -6.58
C ASP A 110 2.67 10.01 -6.41
N GLU A 111 3.02 11.28 -6.23
CA GLU A 111 4.39 11.74 -5.98
C GLU A 111 4.95 11.12 -4.69
N ALA A 112 4.18 11.14 -3.62
CA ALA A 112 4.57 10.53 -2.35
C ALA A 112 4.72 9.00 -2.47
N ALA A 113 3.85 8.33 -3.24
CA ALA A 113 3.95 6.90 -3.50
C ALA A 113 5.19 6.54 -4.32
N LEU A 114 5.49 7.33 -5.35
CA LEU A 114 6.69 7.18 -6.18
C LEU A 114 7.98 7.37 -5.36
N ALA A 115 8.02 8.39 -4.50
CA ALA A 115 9.14 8.65 -3.60
C ALA A 115 9.37 7.47 -2.64
N ARG A 116 8.30 6.89 -2.07
CA ARG A 116 8.39 5.70 -1.21
C ARG A 116 8.85 4.46 -1.97
N LEU A 117 8.41 4.27 -3.20
CA LEU A 117 8.88 3.18 -4.06
C LEU A 117 10.36 3.32 -4.37
N SER A 118 10.83 4.54 -4.65
CA SER A 118 12.26 4.84 -4.84
C SER A 118 13.09 4.46 -3.60
N VAL A 119 12.64 4.86 -2.41
CA VAL A 119 13.30 4.47 -1.15
C VAL A 119 13.28 2.95 -0.94
N ALA A 120 12.16 2.28 -1.27
CA ALA A 120 12.05 0.82 -1.11
C ALA A 120 13.03 0.04 -1.99
N GLN A 121 13.37 0.59 -3.16
CA GLN A 121 14.30 -0.01 -4.13
C GLN A 121 15.76 0.46 -3.97
N GLU A 122 16.04 1.39 -3.05
CA GLU A 122 17.36 1.93 -2.80
C GLU A 122 18.29 0.88 -2.17
N ASN A 123 19.26 0.40 -2.95
CA ASN A 123 20.15 -0.69 -2.54
C ASN A 123 21.30 -0.24 -1.62
N THR A 124 21.56 1.06 -1.51
CA THR A 124 22.59 1.60 -0.60
C THR A 124 22.13 1.65 0.85
N LEU A 125 20.81 1.60 1.07
CA LEU A 125 20.20 1.61 2.39
C LEU A 125 19.94 0.18 2.90
N SER A 126 20.13 -0.05 4.19
CA SER A 126 19.68 -1.28 4.84
C SER A 126 18.15 -1.40 4.82
N ARG A 127 17.64 -2.61 5.06
CA ARG A 127 16.20 -2.85 5.14
C ARG A 127 15.51 -1.99 6.21
N ASP A 128 16.16 -1.82 7.35
CA ASP A 128 15.59 -1.07 8.48
C ASP A 128 15.59 0.44 8.20
N GLU A 129 16.64 0.98 7.57
CA GLU A 129 16.70 2.37 7.13
C GLU A 129 15.62 2.68 6.10
N ARG A 130 15.45 1.84 5.07
CA ARG A 130 14.36 1.99 4.10
C ARG A 130 12.99 2.02 4.76
N LYS A 131 12.75 1.09 5.68
CA LYS A 131 11.48 1.00 6.41
C LYS A 131 11.24 2.24 7.27
N ALA A 132 12.25 2.74 7.96
CA ALA A 132 12.15 3.95 8.78
C ALA A 132 11.79 5.18 7.93
N LEU A 133 12.47 5.37 6.78
CA LEU A 133 12.19 6.48 5.87
C LEU A 133 10.77 6.43 5.28
N ILE A 134 10.29 5.24 4.92
CA ILE A 134 8.93 5.05 4.42
C ILE A 134 7.90 5.42 5.51
N VAL A 135 8.11 4.96 6.73
CA VAL A 135 7.22 5.28 7.86
C VAL A 135 7.20 6.78 8.15
N GLU A 136 8.35 7.44 8.15
CA GLU A 136 8.42 8.90 8.35
C GLU A 136 7.73 9.66 7.21
N SER A 137 7.87 9.22 5.97
CA SER A 137 7.13 9.78 4.83
C SER A 137 5.60 9.67 5.02
N ILE A 138 5.10 8.52 5.49
CA ILE A 138 3.66 8.34 5.76
C ILE A 138 3.19 9.24 6.91
N LYS A 139 3.96 9.36 7.99
CA LYS A 139 3.65 10.24 9.12
C LYS A 139 3.60 11.72 8.72
N ALA A 140 4.46 12.14 7.80
CA ALA A 140 4.49 13.49 7.25
C ALA A 140 3.36 13.78 6.26
N GLY A 141 2.67 12.76 5.74
CA GLY A 141 1.56 12.86 4.80
C GLY A 141 0.32 13.52 5.38
N ASN A 142 -0.73 13.70 4.56
CA ASN A 142 -2.00 14.26 4.98
C ASN A 142 -2.80 13.28 5.90
N SER A 143 -3.92 13.76 6.46
CA SER A 143 -4.72 12.95 7.38
C SER A 143 -5.32 11.71 6.74
N ALA A 144 -5.81 11.80 5.50
CA ALA A 144 -6.38 10.68 4.78
C ALA A 144 -5.33 9.60 4.48
N GLU A 145 -4.13 10.01 4.11
CA GLU A 145 -3.00 9.10 3.90
C GLU A 145 -2.58 8.40 5.19
N ARG A 146 -2.44 9.14 6.30
CA ARG A 146 -2.15 8.54 7.61
C ARG A 146 -3.22 7.54 8.04
N GLU A 147 -4.49 7.85 7.81
CA GLU A 147 -5.61 6.95 8.11
C GLU A 147 -5.55 5.67 7.28
N ALA A 148 -5.31 5.79 5.98
CA ALA A 148 -5.16 4.64 5.07
C ALA A 148 -4.00 3.71 5.47
N PHE A 149 -2.90 4.27 5.96
CA PHE A 149 -1.72 3.51 6.41
C PHE A 149 -1.68 3.22 7.91
N GLN A 150 -2.73 3.55 8.67
CA GLN A 150 -2.77 3.35 10.12
C GLN A 150 -2.39 1.93 10.56
N PRO A 151 -2.85 0.84 9.91
CA PRO A 151 -2.42 -0.51 10.27
C PRO A 151 -0.90 -0.71 10.14
N THR A 152 -0.29 -0.15 9.10
CA THR A 152 1.17 -0.21 8.88
C THR A 152 1.93 0.56 9.96
N LEU A 153 1.47 1.76 10.30
CA LEU A 153 2.05 2.58 11.37
C LEU A 153 1.94 1.88 12.73
N ASN A 154 0.79 1.28 13.03
CA ASN A 154 0.58 0.52 14.27
C ASN A 154 1.53 -0.68 14.36
N MET A 155 1.68 -1.45 13.27
CA MET A 155 2.63 -2.57 13.21
C MET A 155 4.08 -2.11 13.39
N HIS A 156 4.45 -0.99 12.80
CA HIS A 156 5.77 -0.40 13.02
C HIS A 156 5.98 -0.06 14.49
N ARG A 157 5.02 0.62 15.12
CA ARG A 157 5.07 1.00 16.53
C ARG A 157 5.18 -0.20 17.46
N ILE A 158 4.42 -1.26 17.21
CA ILE A 158 4.50 -2.52 17.97
C ILE A 158 5.88 -3.18 17.83
N ASN A 159 6.48 -3.13 16.64
CA ASN A 159 7.83 -3.62 16.42
C ASN A 159 8.90 -2.77 17.14
N GLU A 160 8.74 -1.44 17.20
CA GLU A 160 9.60 -0.58 18.01
C GLU A 160 9.51 -0.95 19.50
N ILE A 161 8.30 -1.15 20.03
CA ILE A 161 8.08 -1.60 21.41
C ILE A 161 8.79 -2.95 21.64
N LYS A 162 8.64 -3.91 20.72
CA LYS A 162 9.33 -5.21 20.80
C LYS A 162 10.84 -5.07 20.90
N ASN A 163 11.43 -4.15 20.13
CA ASN A 163 12.88 -3.97 20.06
C ASN A 163 13.43 -3.17 21.25
N ASN A 164 12.66 -2.23 21.78
CA ASN A 164 13.06 -1.35 22.88
C ASN A 164 12.87 -1.96 24.27
N HIS A 165 12.14 -3.07 24.37
CA HIS A 165 11.87 -3.74 25.64
C HIS A 165 12.41 -5.18 25.61
N SER A 166 13.19 -5.55 26.61
CA SER A 166 13.85 -6.86 26.66
C SER A 166 12.95 -7.98 27.17
N THR A 167 12.02 -7.69 28.10
CA THR A 167 11.15 -8.69 28.69
C THR A 167 9.78 -8.74 28.03
N ILE A 168 9.15 -9.92 28.01
CA ILE A 168 7.77 -10.09 27.50
C ILE A 168 6.80 -9.24 28.30
N ASN A 169 7.01 -9.08 29.60
CA ASN A 169 6.12 -8.33 30.48
C ASN A 169 6.17 -6.81 30.19
N ASP A 170 7.37 -6.26 29.96
CA ASP A 170 7.52 -4.85 29.58
C ASP A 170 6.91 -4.58 28.20
N ARG A 171 7.10 -5.49 27.25
CA ARG A 171 6.46 -5.43 25.92
C ARG A 171 4.95 -5.44 26.03
N TYR A 172 4.40 -6.37 26.85
CA TYR A 172 2.96 -6.46 27.09
C TYR A 172 2.43 -5.14 27.64
N ASN A 173 3.04 -4.63 28.71
CA ASN A 173 2.59 -3.38 29.34
C ASN A 173 2.62 -2.19 28.39
N ALA A 174 3.69 -2.07 27.60
CA ALA A 174 3.82 -0.98 26.62
C ALA A 174 2.77 -1.08 25.50
N VAL A 175 2.52 -2.28 24.96
CA VAL A 175 1.47 -2.47 23.95
C VAL A 175 0.08 -2.28 24.55
N ALA A 176 -0.18 -2.77 25.77
CA ALA A 176 -1.47 -2.62 26.44
C ALA A 176 -1.82 -1.16 26.71
N ALA A 177 -0.81 -0.35 27.07
CA ALA A 177 -1.00 1.08 27.32
C ALA A 177 -1.38 1.87 26.05
N GLU A 178 -0.88 1.46 24.89
CA GLU A 178 -1.06 2.20 23.63
C GLU A 178 -2.18 1.61 22.75
N PHE A 179 -2.36 0.29 22.74
CA PHE A 179 -3.27 -0.44 21.84
C PHE A 179 -4.35 -1.28 22.57
N GLY A 180 -4.32 -1.32 23.89
CA GLY A 180 -5.25 -2.11 24.70
C GLY A 180 -4.76 -3.54 24.99
N SER A 181 -5.33 -4.14 26.05
CA SER A 181 -4.93 -5.44 26.59
C SER A 181 -5.14 -6.59 25.59
N GLU A 182 -6.20 -6.55 24.80
CA GLU A 182 -6.50 -7.59 23.80
C GLU A 182 -5.40 -7.69 22.72
N VAL A 183 -4.93 -6.54 22.23
CA VAL A 183 -3.82 -6.48 21.27
C VAL A 183 -2.52 -6.96 21.91
N ALA A 184 -2.24 -6.52 23.15
CA ALA A 184 -1.06 -6.93 23.90
C ALA A 184 -1.01 -8.45 24.13
N GLU A 185 -2.15 -9.07 24.46
CA GLU A 185 -2.23 -10.52 24.65
C GLU A 185 -1.92 -11.30 23.36
N ARG A 186 -2.50 -10.87 22.23
CA ARG A 186 -2.23 -11.49 20.92
C ARG A 186 -0.74 -11.42 20.55
N PHE A 187 -0.12 -10.25 20.71
CA PHE A 187 1.30 -10.10 20.39
C PHE A 187 2.21 -10.85 21.36
N SER A 188 1.89 -10.86 22.66
CA SER A 188 2.66 -11.64 23.65
C SER A 188 2.65 -13.13 23.33
N LYS A 189 1.50 -13.67 22.94
CA LYS A 189 1.38 -15.07 22.51
C LYS A 189 2.24 -15.34 21.26
N THR A 190 2.16 -14.45 20.26
CA THR A 190 2.97 -14.56 19.04
C THR A 190 4.47 -14.51 19.34
N TRP A 191 4.91 -13.58 20.18
CA TRP A 191 6.32 -13.45 20.55
C TRP A 191 6.82 -14.65 21.37
N ALA A 192 6.00 -15.21 22.25
CA ALA A 192 6.33 -16.44 22.97
C ALA A 192 6.50 -17.63 22.01
N GLN A 193 5.61 -17.78 21.04
CA GLN A 193 5.72 -18.81 20.00
C GLN A 193 6.97 -18.63 19.15
N GLN A 194 7.29 -17.39 18.74
CA GLN A 194 8.52 -17.10 18.00
C GLN A 194 9.77 -17.43 18.81
N ALA A 195 9.79 -17.11 20.11
CA ALA A 195 10.92 -17.41 20.98
C ALA A 195 11.10 -18.94 21.15
N GLN A 196 10.02 -19.69 21.33
CA GLN A 196 10.07 -21.15 21.38
C GLN A 196 10.60 -21.76 20.09
N TRP A 197 10.13 -21.24 18.95
CA TRP A 197 10.63 -21.68 17.64
C TRP A 197 12.12 -21.41 17.48
N GLN A 198 12.60 -20.21 17.79
CA GLN A 198 14.01 -19.86 17.72
C GLN A 198 14.88 -20.75 18.63
N ASN A 199 14.40 -21.07 19.81
CA ASN A 199 15.11 -21.99 20.72
C ASN A 199 15.21 -23.41 20.13
N ARG A 200 14.12 -23.96 19.58
CA ARG A 200 14.14 -25.28 18.93
C ARG A 200 15.10 -25.32 17.74
N ILE A 201 15.11 -24.27 16.92
CA ILE A 201 16.07 -24.14 15.81
C ILE A 201 17.52 -24.06 16.31
N ALA A 202 17.77 -23.32 17.39
CA ALA A 202 19.11 -23.24 17.98
C ALA A 202 19.59 -24.59 18.54
N GLU A 203 18.69 -25.33 19.20
CA GLU A 203 18.96 -26.69 19.71
C GLU A 203 19.25 -27.66 18.56
N TYR A 204 18.46 -27.65 17.50
CA TYR A 204 18.70 -28.44 16.30
C TYR A 204 20.05 -28.15 15.65
N LYS A 205 20.41 -26.86 15.50
CA LYS A 205 21.72 -26.46 14.96
C LYS A 205 22.85 -26.97 15.81
N THR A 206 22.74 -26.84 17.14
CA THR A 206 23.74 -27.38 18.08
C THR A 206 23.86 -28.90 17.97
N PHE A 207 22.75 -29.63 17.90
CA PHE A 207 22.73 -31.06 17.70
C PHE A 207 23.42 -31.49 16.40
N ARG A 208 23.08 -30.84 15.29
CA ARG A 208 23.71 -31.05 13.98
C ARG A 208 25.23 -30.84 14.02
N ASP A 209 25.66 -29.72 14.58
CA ASP A 209 27.07 -29.34 14.61
C ASP A 209 27.86 -30.33 15.47
N ASN A 210 27.28 -30.84 16.56
CA ASN A 210 27.89 -31.91 17.40
C ASN A 210 28.03 -33.25 16.62
N LEU A 211 27.02 -33.63 15.81
CA LEU A 211 27.11 -34.85 14.99
C LEU A 211 28.23 -34.75 13.96
N VAL A 212 28.37 -33.59 13.31
CA VAL A 212 29.44 -33.35 12.33
C VAL A 212 30.83 -33.44 12.97
N GLN A 213 30.98 -32.97 14.20
CA GLN A 213 32.25 -33.05 14.94
C GLN A 213 32.64 -34.46 15.38
N GLN A 214 31.67 -35.38 15.51
CA GLN A 214 31.91 -36.77 15.91
C GLN A 214 32.50 -37.63 14.78
N SER A 215 32.76 -37.10 13.60
CA SER A 215 33.32 -37.80 12.44
C SER A 215 32.52 -39.09 12.06
N LEU A 216 31.21 -39.07 12.24
CA LEU A 216 30.31 -40.14 11.81
C LEU A 216 30.20 -40.14 10.28
N ASP A 217 29.82 -41.32 9.73
CA ASP A 217 29.52 -41.38 8.30
C ASP A 217 28.24 -40.60 7.94
N SER A 218 28.15 -40.16 6.68
CA SER A 218 27.05 -39.30 6.22
C SER A 218 25.67 -39.93 6.43
N ASN A 219 25.52 -41.23 6.28
CA ASN A 219 24.24 -41.92 6.45
C ASN A 219 23.81 -41.97 7.94
N ALA A 220 24.76 -42.15 8.85
CA ALA A 220 24.50 -42.10 10.28
C ALA A 220 24.07 -40.69 10.73
N ILE A 221 24.73 -39.66 10.20
CA ILE A 221 24.34 -38.24 10.46
C ILE A 221 22.94 -37.97 9.95
N GLU A 222 22.63 -38.33 8.71
CA GLU A 222 21.33 -38.09 8.08
C GLU A 222 20.20 -38.79 8.87
N LYS A 223 20.39 -40.04 9.24
CA LYS A 223 19.44 -40.81 10.07
C LYS A 223 19.19 -40.13 11.42
N ALA A 224 20.26 -39.71 12.11
CA ALA A 224 20.13 -39.04 13.40
C ALA A 224 19.40 -37.70 13.29
N LEU A 225 19.64 -36.95 12.22
CA LEU A 225 18.92 -35.67 11.95
C LEU A 225 17.43 -35.90 11.66
N GLN A 226 17.07 -36.92 10.87
CA GLN A 226 15.68 -37.27 10.60
C GLN A 226 14.94 -37.72 11.88
N GLU A 227 15.59 -38.53 12.72
CA GLU A 227 15.03 -38.94 14.01
C GLU A 227 14.80 -37.73 14.94
N TYR A 228 15.76 -36.79 15.00
CA TYR A 228 15.63 -35.58 15.79
C TYR A 228 14.50 -34.69 15.26
N GLN A 229 14.44 -34.46 13.95
CA GLN A 229 13.38 -33.67 13.32
C GLN A 229 11.99 -34.25 13.61
N SER A 230 11.80 -35.53 13.40
CA SER A 230 10.52 -36.21 13.66
C SER A 230 10.09 -36.19 15.13
N ALA A 231 11.05 -36.10 16.07
CA ALA A 231 10.77 -36.03 17.50
C ALA A 231 10.44 -34.59 18.00
N HIS A 232 10.95 -33.55 17.32
CA HIS A 232 10.91 -32.18 17.83
C HIS A 232 10.16 -31.20 16.93
N PHE A 233 9.81 -31.57 15.69
CA PHE A 233 9.12 -30.74 14.71
C PHE A 233 7.92 -31.45 14.12
N THR A 234 6.92 -30.73 13.73
CA THR A 234 5.78 -31.20 12.95
C THR A 234 6.15 -31.33 11.47
N ASP A 235 5.37 -32.11 10.70
CA ASP A 235 5.61 -32.32 9.27
C ASP A 235 5.61 -30.98 8.49
N ASN A 236 4.81 -30.01 8.90
CA ASN A 236 4.78 -28.68 8.28
C ASN A 236 6.05 -27.88 8.61
N GLU A 237 6.56 -27.98 9.83
CA GLU A 237 7.77 -27.28 10.28
C GLU A 237 9.07 -27.87 9.69
N ILE A 238 9.04 -29.14 9.27
CA ILE A 238 10.20 -29.79 8.62
C ILE A 238 10.38 -29.27 7.19
N ASN A 239 9.30 -28.83 6.55
CA ASN A 239 9.31 -28.35 5.16
C ASN A 239 9.55 -26.83 5.02
N GLU A 240 9.64 -26.08 6.13
CA GLU A 240 10.00 -24.65 6.17
C GLU A 240 11.51 -24.47 6.41
#